data_7bcdf7127df05978bc930ff6dee1258b
#
_entry.id   7bcdf7127df05978bc930ff6dee1258b
#
_cell.length_a   1.000
_cell.length_b   1.000
_cell.length_c   1.000
_cell.angle_alpha   90.00
_cell.angle_beta   90.00
_cell.angle_gamma   90.00
#
_symmetry.space_group_name_H-M   'P 1'
#
loop_
_entity.id
_entity.type
_entity.pdbx_description
1 polymer ?
#
loop_
_entity_poly.entity_id
_entity_poly.type
_entity_poly.pdbx_seq_one_letter_code
_entity_poly.pdbx_strand_id
1 'polypeptide(L)'
;MSAVTSTTAYPTARSAAGPAPRPGGPATARRPSVRAAWYWERRKAPNRWYWPLTVVLCSLGALIGYMQYRDYQDAFEAQEATWEVVWAQSTLMLSMLFLPLAVAAFTAQAASGEHAGRNWQRMAANRLEGVMVVGKLLHALQAALFTALILVGEITATGLLLGFDAADLARYLPRVVPVTLAVWAIEVLVMWLGVVLESFAAMMTTVFLITVTGLALSLAAPALAAIDPMGLLTLACSSYSPRDIASLGSVLTASVVCLAWVGILALALRAGVRRRS
;
A
#
# COMPACT_ATOMS: atom_id res chain seq x y z
N MET A 1 -53.39 -26.09 -47.78
CA MET A 1 -52.04 -25.44 -47.78
C MET A 1 -51.14 -26.35 -46.95
N SER A 2 -50.33 -27.16 -47.63
CA SER A 2 -49.53 -28.21 -47.03
C SER A 2 -48.14 -27.66 -46.67
N ALA A 3 -47.74 -27.83 -45.42
CA ALA A 3 -46.37 -27.47 -44.94
C ALA A 3 -45.42 -28.67 -45.21
N VAL A 4 -44.38 -28.41 -45.99
CA VAL A 4 -43.35 -29.38 -46.33
C VAL A 4 -42.24 -29.23 -45.23
N THR A 5 -42.10 -30.26 -44.41
CA THR A 5 -40.99 -30.40 -43.47
C THR A 5 -39.81 -31.07 -44.17
N SER A 6 -38.77 -30.33 -44.48
CA SER A 6 -37.49 -30.85 -44.98
C SER A 6 -36.58 -31.25 -43.81
N THR A 7 -36.40 -32.55 -43.62
CA THR A 7 -35.47 -33.13 -42.66
C THR A 7 -34.06 -33.18 -43.29
N THR A 8 -33.17 -32.30 -42.86
CA THR A 8 -31.75 -32.34 -43.30
C THR A 8 -30.99 -33.32 -42.41
N ALA A 9 -30.59 -34.43 -42.97
CA ALA A 9 -29.73 -35.42 -42.32
C ALA A 9 -28.30 -34.89 -42.24
N TYR A 10 -27.73 -34.73 -41.01
CA TYR A 10 -26.33 -34.43 -40.79
C TYR A 10 -25.51 -35.71 -40.98
N PRO A 11 -24.38 -35.65 -41.70
CA PRO A 11 -23.48 -36.78 -41.80
C PRO A 11 -22.73 -36.99 -40.49
N THR A 12 -22.85 -38.16 -39.92
CA THR A 12 -22.08 -38.60 -38.76
C THR A 12 -20.58 -38.68 -39.10
N ALA A 13 -19.80 -37.69 -38.67
CA ALA A 13 -18.37 -37.77 -38.76
C ALA A 13 -17.84 -38.89 -37.85
N ARG A 14 -17.28 -39.93 -38.45
CA ARG A 14 -16.52 -40.96 -37.73
C ARG A 14 -15.31 -40.28 -37.06
N SER A 15 -15.36 -40.12 -35.74
CA SER A 15 -14.23 -39.74 -34.93
C SER A 15 -13.16 -40.85 -34.99
N ALA A 16 -12.06 -40.60 -35.68
CA ALA A 16 -10.88 -41.41 -35.57
C ALA A 16 -10.33 -41.20 -34.15
N ALA A 17 -10.61 -42.16 -33.27
CA ALA A 17 -10.01 -42.19 -31.93
C ALA A 17 -8.49 -42.34 -32.10
N GLY A 18 -7.78 -41.22 -31.97
CA GLY A 18 -6.31 -41.24 -31.81
C GLY A 18 -5.93 -41.99 -30.54
N PRO A 19 -4.71 -42.56 -30.47
CA PRO A 19 -4.27 -43.30 -29.30
C PRO A 19 -4.40 -42.44 -28.04
N ALA A 20 -5.05 -42.97 -27.00
CA ALA A 20 -5.23 -42.31 -25.72
C ALA A 20 -3.87 -41.85 -25.21
N PRO A 21 -3.73 -40.58 -24.73
CA PRO A 21 -2.52 -40.11 -24.16
C PRO A 21 -2.13 -41.00 -22.98
N ARG A 22 -0.89 -41.54 -23.01
CA ARG A 22 -0.34 -42.36 -21.93
C ARG A 22 -0.50 -41.56 -20.63
N PRO A 23 -1.00 -42.15 -19.52
CA PRO A 23 -1.03 -41.49 -18.24
C PRO A 23 0.39 -41.12 -17.89
N GLY A 24 0.76 -39.85 -18.10
CA GLY A 24 2.03 -39.31 -17.66
C GLY A 24 2.14 -39.57 -16.17
N GLY A 25 3.26 -40.16 -15.74
CA GLY A 25 3.53 -40.39 -14.32
C GLY A 25 3.25 -39.12 -13.49
N PRO A 26 3.01 -39.21 -12.19
CA PRO A 26 2.61 -38.07 -11.39
C PRO A 26 3.61 -36.94 -11.60
N ALA A 27 3.18 -35.95 -12.37
CA ALA A 27 3.96 -34.72 -12.53
C ALA A 27 4.22 -34.23 -11.13
N THR A 28 5.48 -34.29 -10.69
CA THR A 28 5.89 -33.75 -9.40
C THR A 28 5.44 -32.30 -9.39
N ALA A 29 4.28 -32.03 -8.79
CA ALA A 29 3.69 -30.70 -8.75
C ALA A 29 4.73 -29.80 -8.10
N ARG A 30 5.38 -28.98 -8.92
CA ARG A 30 6.37 -28.01 -8.43
C ARG A 30 5.68 -27.18 -7.37
N ARG A 31 6.20 -27.22 -6.15
CA ARG A 31 5.67 -26.36 -5.08
C ARG A 31 5.71 -24.92 -5.55
N PRO A 32 4.61 -24.16 -5.42
CA PRO A 32 4.57 -22.78 -5.88
C PRO A 32 5.64 -21.97 -5.13
N SER A 33 6.44 -21.20 -5.87
CA SER A 33 7.49 -20.39 -5.28
C SER A 33 6.93 -19.01 -4.87
N VAL A 34 7.44 -18.46 -3.78
CA VAL A 34 7.13 -17.09 -3.32
C VAL A 34 7.40 -16.06 -4.43
N ARG A 35 8.48 -16.24 -5.19
CA ARG A 35 8.82 -15.38 -6.33
C ARG A 35 7.74 -15.39 -7.42
N ALA A 36 7.18 -16.56 -7.72
CA ALA A 36 6.08 -16.67 -8.68
C ALA A 36 4.82 -15.98 -8.16
N ALA A 37 4.48 -16.15 -6.87
CA ALA A 37 3.34 -15.48 -6.24
C ALA A 37 3.48 -13.94 -6.31
N TRP A 38 4.63 -13.40 -5.91
CA TRP A 38 4.93 -11.97 -6.02
C TRP A 38 4.83 -11.45 -7.47
N TYR A 39 5.39 -12.18 -8.45
CA TYR A 39 5.30 -11.83 -9.87
C TYR A 39 3.84 -11.74 -10.35
N TRP A 40 2.99 -12.70 -9.93
CA TRP A 40 1.58 -12.71 -10.29
C TRP A 40 0.80 -11.57 -9.64
N GLU A 41 1.09 -11.22 -8.37
CA GLU A 41 0.47 -10.06 -7.71
C GLU A 41 0.77 -8.76 -8.47
N ARG A 42 2.00 -8.56 -8.92
CA ARG A 42 2.38 -7.41 -9.76
C ARG A 42 1.60 -7.32 -11.07
N ARG A 43 1.25 -8.47 -11.66
CA ARG A 43 0.48 -8.51 -12.91
C ARG A 43 -1.02 -8.32 -12.71
N LYS A 44 -1.56 -8.73 -11.56
CA LYS A 44 -2.98 -8.57 -11.24
C LYS A 44 -3.39 -7.14 -10.97
N ALA A 45 -2.50 -6.32 -10.46
CA ALA A 45 -2.78 -4.95 -10.00
C ALA A 45 -2.37 -3.91 -11.06
N PRO A 46 -3.10 -3.76 -12.17
CA PRO A 46 -2.79 -2.75 -13.18
C PRO A 46 -3.30 -1.35 -12.77
N ASN A 47 -3.31 -1.02 -11.48
CA ASN A 47 -3.82 0.25 -10.98
C ASN A 47 -2.88 1.39 -11.38
N ARG A 48 -2.85 1.67 -12.68
CA ARG A 48 -1.98 2.70 -13.28
C ARG A 48 -2.27 4.11 -12.77
N TRP A 49 -3.48 4.35 -12.24
CA TRP A 49 -3.86 5.65 -11.67
C TRP A 49 -3.16 5.96 -10.35
N TYR A 50 -2.75 4.94 -9.60
CA TYR A 50 -2.15 5.12 -8.27
C TYR A 50 -0.86 5.93 -8.31
N TRP A 51 0.04 5.61 -9.24
CA TRP A 51 1.33 6.28 -9.32
C TRP A 51 1.22 7.77 -9.68
N PRO A 52 0.50 8.17 -10.77
CA PRO A 52 0.30 9.58 -11.04
C PRO A 52 -0.44 10.30 -9.92
N LEU A 53 -1.42 9.67 -9.25
CA LEU A 53 -2.09 10.28 -8.11
C LEU A 53 -1.11 10.48 -6.95
N THR A 54 -0.27 9.50 -6.63
CA THR A 54 0.75 9.61 -5.56
C THR A 54 1.72 10.75 -5.86
N VAL A 55 2.22 10.85 -7.09
CA VAL A 55 3.08 11.96 -7.53
C VAL A 55 2.35 13.29 -7.35
N VAL A 56 1.14 13.44 -7.86
CA VAL A 56 0.36 14.68 -7.73
C VAL A 56 0.13 15.06 -6.26
N LEU A 57 -0.25 14.11 -5.40
CA LEU A 57 -0.48 14.38 -3.98
C LEU A 57 0.82 14.79 -3.27
N CYS A 58 1.92 14.11 -3.55
CA CYS A 58 3.23 14.45 -2.98
C CYS A 58 3.69 15.82 -3.49
N SER A 59 3.52 16.12 -4.79
CA SER A 59 3.84 17.45 -5.37
C SER A 59 3.01 18.56 -4.76
N LEU A 60 1.72 18.33 -4.51
CA LEU A 60 0.88 19.32 -3.80
C LEU A 60 1.37 19.54 -2.36
N GLY A 61 1.75 18.47 -1.64
CA GLY A 61 2.37 18.59 -0.33
C GLY A 61 3.68 19.38 -0.39
N ALA A 62 4.56 19.04 -1.32
CA ALA A 62 5.84 19.72 -1.53
C ALA A 62 5.65 21.21 -1.91
N LEU A 63 4.64 21.52 -2.73
CA LEU A 63 4.28 22.90 -3.06
C LEU A 63 3.82 23.68 -1.83
N ILE A 64 3.02 23.07 -0.93
CA ILE A 64 2.63 23.70 0.34
C ILE A 64 3.87 24.00 1.18
N GLY A 65 4.80 23.04 1.31
CA GLY A 65 6.07 23.24 2.02
C GLY A 65 6.90 24.37 1.42
N TYR A 66 7.00 24.40 0.08
CA TYR A 66 7.70 25.46 -0.64
C TYR A 66 7.08 26.84 -0.38
N MET A 67 5.77 26.99 -0.55
CA MET A 67 5.06 28.26 -0.35
C MET A 67 5.20 28.74 1.08
N GLN A 68 4.98 27.85 2.05
CA GLN A 68 5.08 28.17 3.47
C GLN A 68 6.51 28.66 3.84
N TYR A 69 7.54 28.01 3.31
CA TYR A 69 8.92 28.46 3.52
C TYR A 69 9.15 29.85 2.91
N ARG A 70 8.70 30.07 1.68
CA ARG A 70 8.88 31.37 0.98
C ARG A 70 8.14 32.51 1.66
N ASP A 71 6.92 32.27 2.17
CA ASP A 71 6.10 33.30 2.81
C ASP A 71 6.68 33.76 4.16
N TYR A 72 7.43 32.88 4.84
CA TYR A 72 8.03 33.16 6.15
C TYR A 72 9.56 32.99 6.16
N GLN A 73 10.20 33.20 5.02
CA GLN A 73 11.63 32.94 4.82
C GLN A 73 12.51 33.64 5.88
N ASP A 74 12.33 34.95 6.09
CA ASP A 74 13.13 35.72 7.05
C ASP A 74 13.03 35.15 8.46
N ALA A 75 11.85 34.67 8.87
CA ALA A 75 11.62 34.11 10.18
C ALA A 75 12.30 32.72 10.35
N PHE A 76 12.31 31.92 9.29
CA PHE A 76 12.93 30.60 9.30
C PHE A 76 14.45 30.68 9.20
N GLU A 77 14.98 31.61 8.39
CA GLU A 77 16.41 31.87 8.29
C GLU A 77 16.98 32.39 9.63
N ALA A 78 16.23 33.25 10.34
CA ALA A 78 16.62 33.73 11.67
C ALA A 78 16.65 32.59 12.72
N GLN A 79 15.98 31.47 12.48
CA GLN A 79 15.95 30.29 13.32
C GLN A 79 16.86 29.17 12.82
N GLU A 80 17.60 29.39 11.74
CA GLU A 80 18.41 28.38 11.04
C GLU A 80 17.58 27.15 10.62
N ALA A 81 16.27 27.33 10.44
CA ALA A 81 15.33 26.27 10.14
C ALA A 81 15.15 26.13 8.62
N THR A 82 15.59 25.03 8.05
CA THR A 82 15.60 24.78 6.59
C THR A 82 14.81 23.51 6.23
N TRP A 83 15.48 22.39 6.11
CA TRP A 83 14.89 21.12 5.68
C TRP A 83 13.71 20.67 6.53
N GLU A 84 13.78 20.83 7.86
CA GLU A 84 12.73 20.41 8.80
C GLU A 84 11.42 21.16 8.59
N VAL A 85 11.47 22.43 8.22
CA VAL A 85 10.24 23.21 7.94
C VAL A 85 9.57 22.71 6.67
N VAL A 86 10.32 22.61 5.57
CA VAL A 86 9.78 22.13 4.31
C VAL A 86 9.23 20.70 4.46
N TRP A 87 9.97 19.83 5.16
CA TRP A 87 9.54 18.47 5.45
C TRP A 87 8.22 18.44 6.23
N ALA A 88 8.16 19.13 7.36
CA ALA A 88 6.99 19.14 8.22
C ALA A 88 5.76 19.69 7.49
N GLN A 89 5.89 20.82 6.80
CA GLN A 89 4.78 21.45 6.08
C GLN A 89 4.31 20.61 4.89
N SER A 90 5.25 20.01 4.15
CA SER A 90 4.91 19.12 3.04
C SER A 90 4.19 17.86 3.47
N THR A 91 4.53 17.33 4.64
CA THR A 91 4.01 16.04 5.10
C THR A 91 2.79 16.15 6.01
N LEU A 92 2.51 17.28 6.62
CA LEU A 92 1.48 17.41 7.64
C LEU A 92 0.11 16.90 7.15
N MET A 93 -0.54 17.60 6.25
CA MET A 93 -1.85 17.19 5.73
C MET A 93 -1.77 15.93 4.87
N LEU A 94 -0.67 15.76 4.16
CA LEU A 94 -0.46 14.61 3.28
C LEU A 94 -0.42 13.31 4.07
N SER A 95 0.33 13.26 5.18
CA SER A 95 0.47 12.05 6.00
C SER A 95 -0.74 11.77 6.89
N MET A 96 -1.47 12.82 7.29
CA MET A 96 -2.65 12.68 8.15
C MET A 96 -3.88 12.15 7.42
N LEU A 97 -4.05 12.51 6.15
CA LEU A 97 -5.32 12.27 5.46
C LEU A 97 -5.13 11.76 4.03
N PHE A 98 -4.45 12.52 3.18
CA PHE A 98 -4.51 12.28 1.73
C PHE A 98 -3.78 11.01 1.31
N LEU A 99 -2.56 10.83 1.75
CA LEU A 99 -1.75 9.67 1.35
C LEU A 99 -2.26 8.36 1.97
N PRO A 100 -2.63 8.29 3.27
CA PRO A 100 -3.27 7.10 3.83
C PRO A 100 -4.54 6.68 3.07
N LEU A 101 -5.41 7.63 2.71
CA LEU A 101 -6.63 7.33 1.96
C LEU A 101 -6.35 6.89 0.52
N ALA A 102 -5.35 7.48 -0.15
CA ALA A 102 -4.95 7.07 -1.49
C ALA A 102 -4.37 5.65 -1.51
N VAL A 103 -3.47 5.33 -0.56
CA VAL A 103 -2.91 3.99 -0.36
C VAL A 103 -4.03 2.98 -0.06
N ALA A 104 -4.95 3.35 0.81
CA ALA A 104 -6.07 2.50 1.16
C ALA A 104 -7.00 2.23 -0.03
N ALA A 105 -7.32 3.25 -0.82
CA ALA A 105 -8.16 3.10 -2.02
C ALA A 105 -7.51 2.17 -3.06
N PHE A 106 -6.21 2.30 -3.27
CA PHE A 106 -5.43 1.41 -4.12
C PHE A 106 -5.52 -0.05 -3.65
N THR A 107 -5.24 -0.28 -2.36
CA THR A 107 -5.24 -1.62 -1.78
C THR A 107 -6.65 -2.21 -1.70
N ALA A 108 -7.66 -1.42 -1.35
CA ALA A 108 -9.06 -1.85 -1.30
C ALA A 108 -9.59 -2.25 -2.67
N GLN A 109 -9.19 -1.55 -3.74
CA GLN A 109 -9.54 -1.91 -5.11
C GLN A 109 -8.93 -3.27 -5.50
N ALA A 110 -7.66 -3.51 -5.15
CA ALA A 110 -7.02 -4.80 -5.39
C ALA A 110 -7.69 -5.92 -4.58
N ALA A 111 -8.03 -5.66 -3.31
CA ALA A 111 -8.68 -6.63 -2.42
C ALA A 111 -10.12 -6.98 -2.88
N SER A 112 -10.90 -6.00 -3.36
CA SER A 112 -12.25 -6.26 -3.88
C SER A 112 -12.24 -7.14 -5.13
N GLY A 113 -11.22 -7.01 -5.97
CA GLY A 113 -11.01 -7.87 -7.14
C GLY A 113 -10.78 -9.35 -6.78
N GLU A 114 -10.22 -9.64 -5.61
CA GLU A 114 -10.03 -11.01 -5.12
C GLU A 114 -11.36 -11.71 -4.80
N HIS A 115 -12.35 -10.98 -4.31
CA HIS A 115 -13.70 -11.52 -4.05
C HIS A 115 -14.45 -11.80 -5.35
N ALA A 116 -14.41 -10.86 -6.31
CA ALA A 116 -15.07 -11.04 -7.59
C ALA A 116 -14.56 -12.28 -8.35
N GLY A 117 -13.27 -12.60 -8.23
CA GLY A 117 -12.65 -13.78 -8.86
C GLY A 117 -12.74 -15.07 -8.05
N ARG A 118 -13.34 -15.08 -6.86
CA ARG A 118 -13.32 -16.21 -5.90
C ARG A 118 -11.90 -16.73 -5.64
N ASN A 119 -10.90 -15.84 -5.67
CA ASN A 119 -9.51 -16.23 -5.60
C ASN A 119 -9.14 -16.86 -4.25
N TRP A 120 -9.74 -16.41 -3.15
CA TRP A 120 -9.52 -16.97 -1.81
C TRP A 120 -9.89 -18.45 -1.74
N GLN A 121 -11.06 -18.83 -2.27
CA GLN A 121 -11.51 -20.21 -2.30
C GLN A 121 -10.64 -21.09 -3.21
N ARG A 122 -10.23 -20.57 -4.38
CA ARG A 122 -9.34 -21.29 -5.30
C ARG A 122 -7.95 -21.51 -4.69
N MET A 123 -7.43 -20.55 -3.94
CA MET A 123 -6.14 -20.66 -3.25
C MET A 123 -6.20 -21.69 -2.13
N ALA A 124 -7.29 -21.67 -1.36
CA ALA A 124 -7.54 -22.64 -0.30
C ALA A 124 -7.60 -24.08 -0.84
N ALA A 125 -8.40 -24.31 -1.87
CA ALA A 125 -8.53 -25.63 -2.51
C ALA A 125 -7.18 -26.19 -2.99
N ASN A 126 -6.22 -25.32 -3.33
CA ASN A 126 -4.89 -25.71 -3.80
C ASN A 126 -3.81 -25.63 -2.71
N ARG A 127 -4.15 -25.34 -1.46
CA ARG A 127 -3.21 -25.19 -0.31
C ARG A 127 -2.10 -24.15 -0.56
N LEU A 128 -2.46 -23.05 -1.25
CA LEU A 128 -1.54 -21.98 -1.69
C LEU A 128 -1.57 -20.73 -0.79
N GLU A 129 -2.41 -20.70 0.24
CA GLU A 129 -2.71 -19.54 1.05
C GLU A 129 -1.44 -18.88 1.63
N GLY A 130 -0.54 -19.69 2.18
CA GLY A 130 0.69 -19.20 2.81
C GLY A 130 1.61 -18.49 1.80
N VAL A 131 1.82 -19.09 0.64
CA VAL A 131 2.70 -18.53 -0.41
C VAL A 131 2.10 -17.27 -1.01
N MET A 132 0.77 -17.25 -1.19
CA MET A 132 0.07 -16.09 -1.76
C MET A 132 0.03 -14.92 -0.79
N VAL A 133 -0.19 -15.15 0.51
CA VAL A 133 -0.12 -14.08 1.53
C VAL A 133 1.28 -13.45 1.52
N VAL A 134 2.34 -14.27 1.50
CA VAL A 134 3.71 -13.74 1.41
C VAL A 134 3.94 -12.96 0.11
N GLY A 135 3.44 -13.46 -1.03
CA GLY A 135 3.52 -12.76 -2.31
C GLY A 135 2.84 -11.38 -2.27
N LYS A 136 1.65 -11.29 -1.63
CA LYS A 136 0.93 -10.03 -1.43
C LYS A 136 1.69 -9.07 -0.51
N LEU A 137 2.22 -9.55 0.61
CA LEU A 137 3.02 -8.74 1.53
C LEU A 137 4.27 -8.16 0.85
N LEU A 138 4.95 -8.96 0.02
CA LEU A 138 6.13 -8.49 -0.73
C LEU A 138 5.75 -7.46 -1.81
N HIS A 139 4.61 -7.64 -2.48
CA HIS A 139 4.12 -6.66 -3.45
C HIS A 139 3.75 -5.33 -2.76
N ALA A 140 3.06 -5.40 -1.63
CA ALA A 140 2.73 -4.25 -0.81
C ALA A 140 3.99 -3.52 -0.32
N LEU A 141 4.97 -4.24 0.24
CA LEU A 141 6.25 -3.65 0.64
C LEU A 141 6.94 -2.91 -0.51
N GLN A 142 6.90 -3.49 -1.72
CA GLN A 142 7.46 -2.83 -2.90
C GLN A 142 6.70 -1.54 -3.23
N ALA A 143 5.37 -1.55 -3.20
CA ALA A 143 4.56 -0.37 -3.47
C ALA A 143 4.79 0.71 -2.40
N ALA A 144 4.84 0.31 -1.13
CA ALA A 144 5.15 1.19 0.00
C ALA A 144 6.53 1.87 -0.15
N LEU A 145 7.55 1.10 -0.55
CA LEU A 145 8.89 1.66 -0.79
C LEU A 145 8.86 2.71 -1.90
N PHE A 146 8.22 2.42 -3.02
CA PHE A 146 8.13 3.41 -4.11
C PHE A 146 7.34 4.65 -3.69
N THR A 147 6.26 4.51 -2.93
CA THR A 147 5.50 5.64 -2.37
C THR A 147 6.38 6.50 -1.46
N ALA A 148 7.17 5.88 -0.58
CA ALA A 148 8.11 6.58 0.29
C ALA A 148 9.22 7.30 -0.51
N LEU A 149 9.74 6.66 -1.55
CA LEU A 149 10.76 7.26 -2.42
C LEU A 149 10.22 8.45 -3.22
N ILE A 150 8.98 8.40 -3.70
CA ILE A 150 8.33 9.53 -4.36
C ILE A 150 8.22 10.69 -3.37
N LEU A 151 7.66 10.46 -2.18
CA LEU A 151 7.49 11.49 -1.16
C LEU A 151 8.82 12.16 -0.78
N VAL A 152 9.82 11.36 -0.39
CA VAL A 152 11.12 11.88 0.01
C VAL A 152 11.85 12.54 -1.16
N GLY A 153 11.71 11.98 -2.36
CA GLY A 153 12.31 12.55 -3.57
C GLY A 153 11.77 13.93 -3.90
N GLU A 154 10.45 14.14 -3.79
CA GLU A 154 9.84 15.45 -4.07
C GLU A 154 10.17 16.49 -3.00
N ILE A 155 10.21 16.11 -1.71
CA ILE A 155 10.66 17.00 -0.65
C ILE A 155 12.15 17.37 -0.86
N THR A 156 12.97 16.39 -1.24
CA THR A 156 14.38 16.63 -1.58
C THR A 156 14.52 17.62 -2.73
N ALA A 157 13.78 17.40 -3.82
CA ALA A 157 13.80 18.31 -4.96
C ALA A 157 13.38 19.74 -4.57
N THR A 158 12.37 19.85 -3.70
CA THR A 158 11.88 21.15 -3.20
C THR A 158 12.93 21.87 -2.37
N GLY A 159 13.61 21.18 -1.42
CA GLY A 159 14.65 21.79 -0.62
C GLY A 159 15.86 22.24 -1.46
N LEU A 160 16.26 21.44 -2.45
CA LEU A 160 17.32 21.81 -3.39
C LEU A 160 16.94 23.02 -4.26
N LEU A 161 15.67 23.14 -4.68
CA LEU A 161 15.15 24.31 -5.41
C LEU A 161 15.14 25.57 -4.55
N LEU A 162 14.99 25.43 -3.23
CA LEU A 162 15.11 26.53 -2.27
C LEU A 162 16.57 26.89 -1.94
N GLY A 163 17.53 26.13 -2.45
CA GLY A 163 18.96 26.39 -2.25
C GLY A 163 19.54 25.80 -0.95
N PHE A 164 18.86 24.84 -0.32
CA PHE A 164 19.35 24.19 0.89
C PHE A 164 20.58 23.33 0.61
N ASP A 165 21.48 23.23 1.60
CA ASP A 165 22.68 22.42 1.45
C ASP A 165 22.34 20.92 1.34
N ALA A 166 22.82 20.31 0.26
CA ALA A 166 22.66 18.89 0.01
C ALA A 166 23.37 18.00 1.05
N ALA A 167 24.41 18.51 1.72
CA ALA A 167 25.11 17.77 2.77
C ALA A 167 24.20 17.49 3.97
N ASP A 168 23.28 18.39 4.28
CA ASP A 168 22.33 18.20 5.38
C ASP A 168 21.27 17.15 5.05
N LEU A 169 20.98 16.90 3.79
CA LEU A 169 19.99 15.93 3.35
C LEU A 169 20.25 14.51 3.92
N ALA A 170 21.51 14.14 4.10
CA ALA A 170 21.88 12.83 4.64
C ALA A 170 21.24 12.52 6.00
N ARG A 171 20.90 13.55 6.79
CA ARG A 171 20.23 13.41 8.09
C ARG A 171 18.76 13.02 7.97
N TYR A 172 18.12 13.35 6.85
CA TYR A 172 16.68 13.14 6.60
C TYR A 172 16.39 11.86 5.82
N LEU A 173 17.34 11.38 5.01
CA LEU A 173 17.18 10.16 4.20
C LEU A 173 16.77 8.91 5.01
N PRO A 174 17.24 8.68 6.25
CA PRO A 174 16.81 7.53 7.04
C PRO A 174 15.30 7.46 7.27
N ARG A 175 14.56 8.58 7.11
CA ARG A 175 13.09 8.61 7.21
C ARG A 175 12.38 7.78 6.13
N VAL A 176 13.03 7.45 5.03
CA VAL A 176 12.49 6.51 4.04
C VAL A 176 12.07 5.19 4.69
N VAL A 177 12.82 4.72 5.71
CA VAL A 177 12.53 3.44 6.37
C VAL A 177 11.19 3.46 7.12
N PRO A 178 10.98 4.32 8.14
CA PRO A 178 9.71 4.34 8.85
C PRO A 178 8.54 4.74 7.96
N VAL A 179 8.71 5.61 6.96
CA VAL A 179 7.65 5.96 5.99
C VAL A 179 7.26 4.73 5.17
N THR A 180 8.22 3.96 4.66
CA THR A 180 7.94 2.70 3.97
C THR A 180 7.17 1.73 4.86
N LEU A 181 7.60 1.56 6.11
CA LEU A 181 6.94 0.64 7.04
C LEU A 181 5.53 1.09 7.41
N ALA A 182 5.29 2.40 7.55
CA ALA A 182 3.96 2.96 7.81
C ALA A 182 3.01 2.74 6.64
N VAL A 183 3.43 3.05 5.42
CA VAL A 183 2.63 2.78 4.20
C VAL A 183 2.34 1.29 4.08
N TRP A 184 3.34 0.44 4.31
CA TRP A 184 3.17 -1.02 4.30
C TRP A 184 2.15 -1.49 5.36
N ALA A 185 2.19 -0.94 6.59
CA ALA A 185 1.21 -1.25 7.63
C ALA A 185 -0.23 -0.89 7.20
N ILE A 186 -0.42 0.28 6.57
CA ILE A 186 -1.72 0.70 6.02
C ILE A 186 -2.20 -0.28 4.94
N GLU A 187 -1.33 -0.68 4.01
CA GLU A 187 -1.68 -1.66 2.97
C GLU A 187 -2.07 -3.01 3.57
N VAL A 188 -1.32 -3.50 4.59
CA VAL A 188 -1.63 -4.77 5.26
C VAL A 188 -2.94 -4.70 6.04
N LEU A 189 -3.24 -3.55 6.69
CA LEU A 189 -4.53 -3.30 7.33
C LEU A 189 -5.67 -3.44 6.31
N VAL A 190 -5.56 -2.75 5.18
CA VAL A 190 -6.61 -2.76 4.16
C VAL A 190 -6.75 -4.13 3.50
N MET A 191 -5.65 -4.87 3.29
CA MET A 191 -5.72 -6.26 2.85
C MET A 191 -6.45 -7.16 3.86
N TRP A 192 -6.23 -6.96 5.16
CA TRP A 192 -6.96 -7.68 6.20
C TRP A 192 -8.45 -7.30 6.20
N LEU A 193 -8.79 -6.02 6.13
CA LEU A 193 -10.16 -5.56 5.95
C LEU A 193 -10.79 -6.17 4.71
N GLY A 194 -10.06 -6.28 3.59
CA GLY A 194 -10.49 -6.93 2.38
C GLY A 194 -10.76 -8.43 2.53
N VAL A 195 -10.18 -9.12 3.52
CA VAL A 195 -10.59 -10.49 3.85
C VAL A 195 -11.89 -10.50 4.64
N VAL A 196 -12.12 -9.51 5.51
CA VAL A 196 -13.30 -9.45 6.38
C VAL A 196 -14.51 -8.84 5.65
N LEU A 197 -14.30 -7.80 4.88
CA LEU A 197 -15.32 -7.03 4.18
C LEU A 197 -15.28 -7.35 2.68
N GLU A 198 -16.43 -7.62 2.07
CA GLU A 198 -16.51 -8.00 0.65
C GLU A 198 -16.64 -6.80 -0.28
N SER A 199 -17.17 -5.68 0.25
CA SER A 199 -17.47 -4.48 -0.52
C SER A 199 -16.36 -3.45 -0.44
N PHE A 200 -15.94 -2.91 -1.59
CA PHE A 200 -15.03 -1.77 -1.67
C PHE A 200 -15.53 -0.57 -0.83
N ALA A 201 -16.82 -0.26 -0.93
CA ALA A 201 -17.41 0.84 -0.17
C ALA A 201 -17.32 0.62 1.34
N ALA A 202 -17.60 -0.60 1.84
CA ALA A 202 -17.48 -0.94 3.25
C ALA A 202 -16.02 -0.81 3.74
N MET A 203 -15.04 -1.29 2.96
CA MET A 203 -13.62 -1.11 3.26
C MET A 203 -13.25 0.36 3.37
N MET A 204 -13.59 1.17 2.38
CA MET A 204 -13.25 2.60 2.35
C MET A 204 -13.95 3.39 3.45
N THR A 205 -15.22 3.08 3.77
CA THR A 205 -15.92 3.70 4.90
C THR A 205 -15.22 3.38 6.23
N THR A 206 -14.84 2.12 6.43
CA THR A 206 -14.14 1.71 7.65
C THR A 206 -12.79 2.41 7.76
N VAL A 207 -12.01 2.44 6.67
CA VAL A 207 -10.71 3.14 6.62
C VAL A 207 -10.89 4.62 6.91
N PHE A 208 -11.86 5.28 6.28
CA PHE A 208 -12.15 6.69 6.50
C PHE A 208 -12.48 6.98 7.97
N LEU A 209 -13.34 6.15 8.60
CA LEU A 209 -13.66 6.30 10.01
C LEU A 209 -12.45 6.13 10.92
N ILE A 210 -11.59 5.12 10.65
CA ILE A 210 -10.33 4.94 11.39
C ILE A 210 -9.45 6.17 11.21
N THR A 211 -9.26 6.66 9.98
CA THR A 211 -8.42 7.84 9.68
C THR A 211 -8.93 9.09 10.43
N VAL A 212 -10.22 9.36 10.39
CA VAL A 212 -10.80 10.53 11.09
C VAL A 212 -10.68 10.38 12.61
N THR A 213 -10.91 9.18 13.13
CA THR A 213 -10.72 8.90 14.55
C THR A 213 -9.26 9.06 14.97
N GLY A 214 -8.32 8.54 14.18
CA GLY A 214 -6.89 8.69 14.42
C GLY A 214 -6.44 10.15 14.36
N LEU A 215 -6.98 10.93 13.42
CA LEU A 215 -6.74 12.37 13.35
C LEU A 215 -7.21 13.07 14.62
N ALA A 216 -8.45 12.80 15.06
CA ALA A 216 -8.98 13.38 16.29
C ALA A 216 -8.14 13.00 17.52
N LEU A 217 -7.70 11.73 17.57
CA LEU A 217 -6.84 11.21 18.64
C LEU A 217 -5.46 11.90 18.64
N SER A 218 -4.87 12.08 17.47
CA SER A 218 -3.56 12.73 17.29
C SER A 218 -3.58 14.20 17.77
N LEU A 219 -4.72 14.88 17.57
CA LEU A 219 -4.91 16.26 18.02
C LEU A 219 -5.20 16.36 19.53
N ALA A 220 -6.01 15.44 20.08
CA ALA A 220 -6.43 15.47 21.48
C ALA A 220 -5.40 14.84 22.43
N ALA A 221 -4.71 13.79 21.99
CA ALA A 221 -3.78 13.00 22.79
C ALA A 221 -2.66 12.40 21.92
N PRO A 222 -1.65 13.19 21.54
CA PRO A 222 -0.58 12.76 20.61
C PRO A 222 0.13 11.46 21.02
N ALA A 223 0.24 11.19 22.32
CA ALA A 223 0.82 9.94 22.83
C ALA A 223 0.05 8.68 22.40
N LEU A 224 -1.24 8.82 22.08
CA LEU A 224 -2.09 7.71 21.63
C LEU A 224 -2.09 7.55 20.10
N ALA A 225 -1.46 8.45 19.35
CA ALA A 225 -1.41 8.37 17.89
C ALA A 225 -0.74 7.08 17.39
N ALA A 226 0.19 6.49 18.16
CA ALA A 226 0.84 5.23 17.84
C ALA A 226 -0.11 4.00 17.89
N ILE A 227 -1.29 4.14 18.49
CA ILE A 227 -2.29 3.08 18.59
C ILE A 227 -3.14 2.98 17.31
N ASP A 228 -3.20 4.05 16.53
CA ASP A 228 -3.95 4.08 15.27
C ASP A 228 -3.06 3.72 14.08
N PRO A 229 -3.35 2.61 13.37
CA PRO A 229 -2.56 2.21 12.21
C PRO A 229 -2.62 3.21 11.05
N MET A 230 -3.67 4.04 10.94
CA MET A 230 -3.76 5.09 9.91
C MET A 230 -2.93 6.32 10.28
N GLY A 231 -2.69 6.56 11.57
CA GLY A 231 -1.82 7.62 12.08
C GLY A 231 -0.32 7.31 12.00
N LEU A 232 0.06 6.07 11.70
CA LEU A 232 1.47 5.66 11.63
C LEU A 232 2.28 6.46 10.61
N LEU A 233 1.67 6.92 9.52
CA LEU A 233 2.37 7.71 8.53
C LEU A 233 2.76 9.09 9.06
N THR A 234 1.90 9.72 9.85
CA THR A 234 2.20 10.98 10.53
C THR A 234 3.33 10.82 11.55
N LEU A 235 3.30 9.72 12.32
CA LEU A 235 4.40 9.34 13.22
C LEU A 235 5.71 9.12 12.45
N ALA A 236 5.66 8.38 11.35
CA ALA A 236 6.82 8.07 10.52
C ALA A 236 7.44 9.33 9.90
N CYS A 237 6.62 10.29 9.47
CA CYS A 237 7.08 11.58 8.95
C CYS A 237 7.53 12.54 10.04
N SER A 238 7.22 12.32 11.32
CA SER A 238 7.41 13.29 12.43
C SER A 238 6.81 14.66 12.12
N SER A 239 5.66 14.71 11.44
CA SER A 239 5.08 15.96 10.93
C SER A 239 4.73 16.97 12.02
N TYR A 240 4.44 16.51 13.26
CA TYR A 240 4.16 17.35 14.41
C TYR A 240 5.40 17.79 15.21
N SER A 241 6.55 17.17 14.96
CA SER A 241 7.79 17.41 15.72
C SER A 241 8.95 17.67 14.78
N PRO A 242 9.03 18.85 14.13
CA PRO A 242 10.06 19.15 13.14
C PRO A 242 11.50 18.90 13.64
N ARG A 243 11.77 19.19 14.91
CA ARG A 243 13.09 18.97 15.55
C ARG A 243 13.51 17.51 15.60
N ASP A 244 12.54 16.59 15.60
CA ASP A 244 12.79 15.14 15.70
C ASP A 244 12.97 14.47 14.34
N ILE A 245 12.76 15.19 13.23
CA ILE A 245 12.80 14.61 11.88
C ILE A 245 14.18 14.00 11.59
N ALA A 246 15.27 14.71 11.92
CA ALA A 246 16.64 14.24 11.74
C ALA A 246 17.15 13.33 12.87
N SER A 247 16.36 13.12 13.93
CA SER A 247 16.76 12.31 15.09
C SER A 247 16.73 10.82 14.77
N LEU A 248 17.87 10.13 14.90
CA LEU A 248 17.94 8.67 14.76
C LEU A 248 17.06 7.95 15.79
N GLY A 249 16.93 8.48 17.00
CA GLY A 249 16.05 7.92 18.02
C GLY A 249 14.61 7.90 17.57
N SER A 250 14.12 9.00 16.99
CA SER A 250 12.77 9.11 16.43
C SER A 250 12.59 8.17 15.24
N VAL A 251 13.57 8.07 14.33
CA VAL A 251 13.55 7.13 13.19
C VAL A 251 13.41 5.68 13.66
N LEU A 252 14.22 5.28 14.64
CA LEU A 252 14.20 3.92 15.18
C LEU A 252 12.88 3.63 15.90
N THR A 253 12.40 4.53 16.74
CA THR A 253 11.14 4.37 17.47
C THR A 253 9.96 4.22 16.48
N ALA A 254 9.84 5.13 15.50
CA ALA A 254 8.81 5.04 14.49
C ALA A 254 8.91 3.73 13.68
N SER A 255 10.13 3.30 13.32
CA SER A 255 10.34 2.05 12.58
C SER A 255 9.89 0.83 13.37
N VAL A 256 10.24 0.77 14.67
CA VAL A 256 9.83 -0.35 15.56
C VAL A 256 8.32 -0.39 15.71
N VAL A 257 7.67 0.75 15.94
CA VAL A 257 6.20 0.83 16.07
C VAL A 257 5.52 0.38 14.77
N CYS A 258 5.95 0.89 13.63
CA CYS A 258 5.40 0.50 12.34
C CYS A 258 5.62 -0.99 12.04
N LEU A 259 6.79 -1.53 12.33
CA LEU A 259 7.10 -2.95 12.14
C LEU A 259 6.26 -3.85 13.05
N ALA A 260 6.02 -3.45 14.30
CA ALA A 260 5.12 -4.14 15.21
C ALA A 260 3.69 -4.22 14.65
N TRP A 261 3.18 -3.11 14.13
CA TRP A 261 1.88 -3.08 13.45
C TRP A 261 1.83 -3.98 12.22
N VAL A 262 2.85 -3.94 11.36
CA VAL A 262 2.95 -4.85 10.20
C VAL A 262 2.88 -6.31 10.67
N GLY A 263 3.61 -6.67 11.74
CA GLY A 263 3.59 -8.01 12.30
C GLY A 263 2.19 -8.45 12.79
N ILE A 264 1.55 -7.60 13.59
CA ILE A 264 0.20 -7.83 14.11
C ILE A 264 -0.81 -8.01 12.96
N LEU A 265 -0.79 -7.10 12.00
CA LEU A 265 -1.72 -7.10 10.87
C LEU A 265 -1.47 -8.26 9.91
N ALA A 266 -0.21 -8.66 9.68
CA ALA A 266 0.13 -9.82 8.87
C ALA A 266 -0.35 -11.13 9.53
N LEU A 267 -0.27 -11.25 10.86
CA LEU A 267 -0.84 -12.37 11.60
C LEU A 267 -2.37 -12.38 11.51
N ALA A 268 -3.02 -11.23 11.66
CA ALA A 268 -4.46 -11.08 11.51
C ALA A 268 -4.92 -11.45 10.09
N LEU A 269 -4.21 -10.98 9.07
CA LEU A 269 -4.45 -11.31 7.67
C LEU A 269 -4.36 -12.84 7.46
N ARG A 270 -3.28 -13.46 7.93
CA ARG A 270 -3.09 -14.92 7.81
C ARG A 270 -4.19 -15.70 8.51
N ALA A 271 -4.58 -15.28 9.72
CA ALA A 271 -5.67 -15.91 10.47
C ALA A 271 -7.02 -15.73 9.76
N GLY A 272 -7.29 -14.54 9.22
CA GLY A 272 -8.50 -14.26 8.45
C GLY A 272 -8.63 -15.12 7.20
N VAL A 273 -7.55 -15.25 6.43
CA VAL A 273 -7.51 -16.10 5.23
C VAL A 273 -7.80 -17.56 5.58
N ARG A 274 -7.18 -18.09 6.65
CA ARG A 274 -7.41 -19.47 7.10
C ARG A 274 -8.84 -19.78 7.56
N ARG A 275 -9.57 -18.76 8.07
CA ARG A 275 -10.97 -18.95 8.49
C ARG A 275 -11.96 -18.95 7.34
N ARG A 276 -11.57 -18.39 6.19
CA ARG A 276 -12.41 -18.35 4.97
C ARG A 276 -12.07 -19.46 3.97
N SER A 277 -10.99 -20.20 4.20
CA SER A 277 -10.62 -21.41 3.46
C SER A 277 -11.27 -22.63 4.05
#